data_949c127d79bfb7f32b8023f1ec168c57
#
_entry.id   949c127d79bfb7f32b8023f1ec168c57
#
_cell.length_a   1.000
_cell.length_b   1.000
_cell.length_c   1.000
_cell.angle_alpha   90.00
_cell.angle_beta   90.00
_cell.angle_gamma   90.00
#
_symmetry.space_group_name_H-M   'P 1'
#
loop_
_entity.id
_entity.type
_entity.pdbx_description
1 polymer ?
#
loop_
_entity_poly.entity_id
_entity_poly.type
_entity_poly.pdbx_seq_one_letter_code
_entity_poly.pdbx_strand_id
1 'polypeptide(L)'
;MRIENLQNENRKYAKSIGNFHVLEYVQDASVSPMNAMNEYFMSKMNVRRRQVVIDIDKDHSAIIQAGSMQWMGGNVQATSGVKGIGDFLGKALKGAVTKETAVKPEYVGEGCLVLEPTYKYIILADVGKWGSAGMTIEDGMFLACDANVKSKVVARKNLSSAVLGSEGLFNLSLQGNGVAALESNVPEDELIEVILENDELKIDGNLAVCWSSNLEFTVERSTKTLVGSAVSGEGLVNVYRGTGRVLMCPVAPTTSLFESTNSMAAKAAAKSSNTFGK
;
A
#
# COMPACT_ATOMS: atom_id res chain seq x y z
N MET A 1 5.82 11.68 28.45
CA MET A 1 4.38 11.98 28.21
C MET A 1 3.56 10.76 28.61
N ARG A 2 2.32 10.94 29.06
CA ARG A 2 1.37 9.84 29.33
C ARG A 2 0.17 10.01 28.43
N ILE A 3 -0.18 8.94 27.69
CA ILE A 3 -1.37 8.89 26.83
C ILE A 3 -2.38 7.99 27.52
N GLU A 4 -3.55 8.53 27.87
CA GLU A 4 -4.63 7.78 28.48
C GLU A 4 -5.70 7.50 27.44
N ASN A 5 -6.41 6.38 27.59
CA ASN A 5 -7.54 5.99 26.75
C ASN A 5 -7.22 5.84 25.25
N LEU A 6 -5.94 5.61 24.89
CA LEU A 6 -5.59 5.25 23.52
C LEU A 6 -6.23 3.91 23.12
N GLN A 7 -6.26 2.97 24.05
CA GLN A 7 -7.00 1.72 23.94
C GLN A 7 -8.16 1.70 24.96
N ASN A 8 -9.29 1.12 24.57
CA ASN A 8 -10.46 0.91 25.41
C ASN A 8 -11.31 -0.24 24.84
N GLU A 9 -12.54 -0.46 25.33
CA GLU A 9 -13.44 -1.51 24.83
C GLU A 9 -13.81 -1.36 23.34
N ASN A 10 -13.80 -0.12 22.82
CA ASN A 10 -14.20 0.20 21.44
C ASN A 10 -13.03 0.16 20.46
N ARG A 11 -11.79 0.30 20.92
CA ARG A 11 -10.58 0.26 20.09
C ARG A 11 -9.41 -0.34 20.84
N LYS A 12 -8.65 -1.18 20.17
CA LYS A 12 -7.52 -1.90 20.74
C LYS A 12 -6.48 -2.25 19.70
N TYR A 13 -5.29 -2.57 20.14
CA TYR A 13 -4.28 -3.14 19.28
C TYR A 13 -4.71 -4.54 18.80
N ALA A 14 -4.97 -4.64 17.48
CA ALA A 14 -5.30 -5.92 16.84
C ALA A 14 -4.04 -6.74 16.56
N LYS A 15 -2.92 -6.06 16.24
CA LYS A 15 -1.61 -6.67 15.99
C LYS A 15 -0.49 -5.72 16.41
N SER A 16 0.64 -6.30 16.86
CA SER A 16 1.86 -5.56 17.18
C SER A 16 3.07 -6.35 16.73
N ILE A 17 4.05 -5.67 16.11
CA ILE A 17 5.37 -6.21 15.81
C ILE A 17 6.39 -5.11 16.13
N GLY A 18 7.32 -5.41 17.06
CA GLY A 18 8.25 -4.39 17.55
C GLY A 18 7.52 -3.17 18.11
N ASN A 19 7.88 -2.01 17.63
CA ASN A 19 7.31 -0.71 17.99
C ASN A 19 6.14 -0.26 17.08
N PHE A 20 5.67 -1.12 16.17
CA PHE A 20 4.51 -0.87 15.32
C PHE A 20 3.28 -1.60 15.84
N HIS A 21 2.17 -0.88 15.94
CA HIS A 21 0.89 -1.38 16.44
C HIS A 21 -0.23 -1.00 15.48
N VAL A 22 -1.12 -1.94 15.19
CA VAL A 22 -2.37 -1.70 14.46
C VAL A 22 -3.48 -1.45 15.47
N LEU A 23 -3.92 -0.22 15.59
CA LEU A 23 -5.08 0.16 16.39
C LEU A 23 -6.34 -0.02 15.55
N GLU A 24 -7.22 -0.95 15.95
CA GLU A 24 -8.48 -1.25 15.28
C GLU A 24 -9.67 -0.72 16.08
N TYR A 25 -10.60 -0.06 15.41
CA TYR A 25 -11.85 0.42 15.99
C TYR A 25 -12.92 -0.66 15.86
N VAL A 26 -13.07 -1.48 16.91
CA VAL A 26 -14.10 -2.54 16.97
C VAL A 26 -15.49 -1.91 16.89
N GLN A 27 -15.65 -0.75 17.55
CA GLN A 27 -16.81 0.12 17.44
C GLN A 27 -16.34 1.56 17.33
N ASP A 28 -16.74 2.26 16.29
CA ASP A 28 -16.40 3.67 16.10
C ASP A 28 -17.51 4.56 16.65
N ALA A 29 -17.30 5.09 17.86
CA ALA A 29 -18.23 6.00 18.51
C ALA A 29 -18.16 7.44 17.98
N SER A 30 -17.22 7.75 17.05
CA SER A 30 -17.08 9.05 16.42
C SER A 30 -17.85 9.17 15.09
N VAL A 31 -18.55 8.12 14.68
CA VAL A 31 -19.35 8.12 13.45
C VAL A 31 -20.57 9.04 13.58
N SER A 32 -20.89 9.76 12.52
CA SER A 32 -22.10 10.60 12.50
C SER A 32 -23.38 9.76 12.56
N PRO A 33 -24.47 10.26 13.16
CA PRO A 33 -25.75 9.53 13.22
C PRO A 33 -26.26 9.07 11.84
N MET A 34 -26.03 9.86 10.79
CA MET A 34 -26.42 9.55 9.41
C MET A 34 -25.69 8.32 8.86
N ASN A 35 -24.45 8.07 9.30
CA ASN A 35 -23.63 6.97 8.82
C ASN A 35 -23.62 5.77 9.78
N ALA A 36 -24.22 5.88 10.96
CA ALA A 36 -24.12 4.88 12.02
C ALA A 36 -24.56 3.47 11.59
N MET A 37 -25.61 3.40 10.75
CA MET A 37 -26.12 2.11 10.24
C MET A 37 -25.09 1.47 9.27
N ASN A 38 -24.54 2.24 8.34
CA ASN A 38 -23.53 1.75 7.41
C ASN A 38 -22.29 1.26 8.16
N GLU A 39 -21.78 2.07 9.07
CA GLU A 39 -20.60 1.73 9.90
C GLU A 39 -20.82 0.48 10.74
N TYR A 40 -22.03 0.30 11.26
CA TYR A 40 -22.39 -0.91 12.01
C TYR A 40 -22.28 -2.16 11.12
N PHE A 41 -22.88 -2.15 9.92
CA PHE A 41 -22.81 -3.28 9.00
C PHE A 41 -21.40 -3.50 8.45
N MET A 42 -20.68 -2.43 8.10
CA MET A 42 -19.28 -2.49 7.70
C MET A 42 -18.42 -3.17 8.78
N SER A 43 -18.60 -2.77 10.04
CA SER A 43 -17.88 -3.38 11.17
C SER A 43 -18.19 -4.87 11.33
N LYS A 44 -19.43 -5.32 11.08
CA LYS A 44 -19.80 -6.75 11.07
C LYS A 44 -19.10 -7.54 9.98
N MET A 45 -18.81 -6.89 8.86
CA MET A 45 -18.02 -7.46 7.74
C MET A 45 -16.51 -7.26 7.90
N ASN A 46 -16.03 -6.90 9.12
CA ASN A 46 -14.64 -6.59 9.41
C ASN A 46 -14.07 -5.40 8.62
N VAL A 47 -14.92 -4.58 8.00
CA VAL A 47 -14.52 -3.31 7.38
C VAL A 47 -14.58 -2.25 8.47
N ARG A 48 -13.45 -1.97 9.09
CA ARG A 48 -13.33 -1.11 10.27
C ARG A 48 -12.25 -0.08 10.05
N ARG A 49 -12.33 1.01 10.78
CA ARG A 49 -11.26 2.01 10.82
C ARG A 49 -10.05 1.44 11.55
N ARG A 50 -8.86 1.63 10.96
CA ARG A 50 -7.57 1.21 11.51
C ARG A 50 -6.56 2.33 11.42
N GLN A 51 -5.62 2.36 12.36
CA GLN A 51 -4.49 3.29 12.37
C GLN A 51 -3.21 2.53 12.70
N VAL A 52 -2.08 3.03 12.22
CA VAL A 52 -0.78 2.61 12.74
C VAL A 52 -0.39 3.55 13.87
N VAL A 53 -0.02 2.97 14.99
CA VAL A 53 0.62 3.64 16.12
C VAL A 53 2.05 3.15 16.18
N ILE A 54 3.00 4.08 16.27
CA ILE A 54 4.43 3.77 16.28
C ILE A 54 5.05 4.39 17.52
N ASP A 55 5.69 3.56 18.32
CA ASP A 55 6.49 4.03 19.44
C ASP A 55 7.87 4.43 18.92
N ILE A 56 8.22 5.71 19.10
CA ILE A 56 9.50 6.28 18.67
C ILE A 56 10.41 6.40 19.90
N ASP A 57 11.60 5.89 19.80
CA ASP A 57 12.66 6.03 20.81
C ASP A 57 14.03 6.26 20.15
N LYS A 58 15.10 6.35 20.97
CA LYS A 58 16.45 6.62 20.48
C LYS A 58 17.01 5.56 19.51
N ASP A 59 16.47 4.33 19.55
CA ASP A 59 16.93 3.20 18.75
C ASP A 59 15.95 2.88 17.60
N HIS A 60 14.72 3.44 17.67
CA HIS A 60 13.64 3.18 16.74
C HIS A 60 13.03 4.48 16.19
N SER A 61 13.44 4.86 15.01
CA SER A 61 12.81 5.90 14.20
C SER A 61 11.98 5.26 13.07
N ALA A 62 11.06 6.01 12.52
CA ALA A 62 10.15 5.51 11.49
C ALA A 62 10.10 6.42 10.27
N ILE A 63 10.07 5.81 9.09
CA ILE A 63 9.80 6.47 7.82
C ILE A 63 8.33 6.21 7.46
N ILE A 64 7.58 7.27 7.12
CA ILE A 64 6.17 7.13 6.78
C ILE A 64 5.86 7.69 5.40
N GLN A 65 4.71 7.31 4.85
CA GLN A 65 4.16 7.92 3.64
C GLN A 65 3.94 9.42 3.89
N ALA A 66 4.35 10.28 2.96
CA ALA A 66 4.17 11.71 3.07
C ALA A 66 2.68 12.07 3.25
N GLY A 67 2.38 12.88 4.27
CA GLY A 67 1.02 13.31 4.59
C GLY A 67 0.19 12.30 5.40
N SER A 68 0.76 11.17 5.82
CA SER A 68 0.02 10.16 6.60
C SER A 68 0.06 10.37 8.12
N MET A 69 0.81 11.36 8.64
CA MET A 69 0.82 11.66 10.07
C MET A 69 -0.48 12.35 10.47
N GLN A 70 -1.21 11.78 11.44
CA GLN A 70 -2.37 12.42 12.04
C GLN A 70 -1.98 13.25 13.27
N TRP A 71 -1.25 12.65 14.19
CA TRP A 71 -0.70 13.35 15.35
C TRP A 71 0.54 12.65 15.90
N MET A 72 1.33 13.38 16.65
CA MET A 72 2.49 12.88 17.37
C MET A 72 2.56 13.49 18.75
N GLY A 73 3.17 12.79 19.68
CA GLY A 73 3.32 13.24 21.06
C GLY A 73 4.66 12.89 21.64
N GLY A 74 5.09 13.65 22.67
CA GLY A 74 6.43 13.53 23.23
C GLY A 74 7.43 14.45 22.52
N ASN A 75 8.71 14.08 22.55
CA ASN A 75 9.77 14.80 21.85
C ASN A 75 10.03 14.14 20.48
N VAL A 76 8.99 14.04 19.64
CA VAL A 76 9.06 13.49 18.28
C VAL A 76 9.11 14.62 17.28
N GLN A 77 9.95 14.51 16.27
CA GLN A 77 10.07 15.49 15.19
C GLN A 77 10.28 14.83 13.85
N ALA A 78 9.72 15.42 12.79
CA ALA A 78 9.98 15.00 11.44
C ALA A 78 11.34 15.54 10.98
N THR A 79 12.14 14.68 10.37
CA THR A 79 13.34 15.07 9.63
C THR A 79 13.10 14.85 8.14
N SER A 80 13.37 15.86 7.33
CA SER A 80 13.46 15.62 5.90
C SER A 80 14.84 14.99 5.66
N GLY A 81 14.93 13.74 5.25
CA GLY A 81 16.20 13.11 4.83
C GLY A 81 16.88 13.80 3.63
N VAL A 82 16.48 15.03 3.33
CA VAL A 82 16.95 15.88 2.24
C VAL A 82 18.01 16.83 2.79
N LYS A 83 19.26 16.52 2.51
CA LYS A 83 20.40 17.42 2.79
C LYS A 83 20.35 18.61 1.82
N GLY A 84 19.37 19.53 1.98
CA GLY A 84 19.32 20.81 1.26
C GLY A 84 18.25 20.93 0.17
N ILE A 85 17.80 22.16 -0.08
CA ILE A 85 16.76 22.55 -1.06
C ILE A 85 17.11 22.13 -2.50
N GLY A 86 18.39 22.02 -2.85
CA GLY A 86 18.85 21.61 -4.17
C GLY A 86 18.56 20.15 -4.54
N ASP A 87 18.54 19.27 -3.55
CA ASP A 87 18.27 17.82 -3.76
C ASP A 87 16.78 17.56 -3.99
N PHE A 88 15.93 18.37 -3.35
CA PHE A 88 14.47 18.34 -3.54
C PHE A 88 14.08 18.80 -4.94
N LEU A 89 14.63 19.94 -5.41
CA LEU A 89 14.37 20.46 -6.76
C LEU A 89 14.89 19.53 -7.85
N GLY A 90 16.02 18.85 -7.64
CA GLY A 90 16.58 17.90 -8.59
C GLY A 90 15.72 16.62 -8.75
N LYS A 91 15.04 16.18 -7.71
CA LYS A 91 14.12 15.04 -7.75
C LYS A 91 12.74 15.43 -8.31
N ALA A 92 12.23 16.61 -7.98
CA ALA A 92 10.96 17.12 -8.50
C ALA A 92 10.99 17.42 -10.01
N LEU A 93 12.15 17.83 -10.54
CA LEU A 93 12.34 18.13 -11.97
C LEU A 93 12.53 16.90 -12.88
N LYS A 94 12.77 15.71 -12.32
CA LYS A 94 12.99 14.47 -13.09
C LYS A 94 11.74 13.70 -13.49
N GLY A 95 10.55 14.29 -13.39
CA GLY A 95 9.31 13.77 -13.97
C GLY A 95 8.51 12.86 -13.04
N ALA A 96 7.20 12.96 -13.13
CA ALA A 96 6.12 12.20 -12.48
C ALA A 96 6.43 11.78 -11.02
N VAL A 97 6.11 12.68 -10.08
CA VAL A 97 6.09 12.33 -8.66
C VAL A 97 4.90 11.39 -8.43
N THR A 98 5.17 10.09 -8.36
CA THR A 98 4.22 9.10 -7.87
C THR A 98 4.26 9.05 -6.35
N LYS A 99 3.27 8.43 -5.71
CA LYS A 99 3.30 8.18 -4.25
C LYS A 99 4.60 7.49 -3.82
N GLU A 100 5.12 6.58 -4.66
CA GLU A 100 6.34 5.81 -4.38
C GLU A 100 7.63 6.63 -4.53
N THR A 101 7.64 7.63 -5.41
CA THR A 101 8.81 8.51 -5.63
C THR A 101 8.80 9.75 -4.72
N ALA A 102 7.70 9.99 -3.98
CA ALA A 102 7.62 11.09 -3.03
C ALA A 102 8.67 10.93 -1.91
N VAL A 103 9.22 12.05 -1.46
CA VAL A 103 10.10 12.05 -0.29
C VAL A 103 9.30 11.60 0.93
N LYS A 104 9.73 10.52 1.55
CA LYS A 104 9.12 9.97 2.75
C LYS A 104 9.82 10.58 3.98
N PRO A 105 9.11 11.31 4.85
CA PRO A 105 9.71 11.88 6.05
C PRO A 105 10.07 10.79 7.06
N GLU A 106 11.20 10.99 7.75
CA GLU A 106 11.61 10.19 8.89
C GLU A 106 11.20 10.92 10.19
N TYR A 107 10.69 10.18 11.16
CA TYR A 107 10.32 10.67 12.48
C TYR A 107 11.26 10.09 13.51
N VAL A 108 11.90 10.98 14.28
CA VAL A 108 12.93 10.66 15.30
C VAL A 108 12.58 11.27 16.63
N GLY A 109 13.21 10.80 17.72
CA GLY A 109 13.05 11.34 19.07
C GLY A 109 12.54 10.32 20.07
N GLU A 110 11.70 10.75 21.00
CA GLU A 110 11.09 9.89 22.02
C GLU A 110 9.60 10.22 22.19
N GLY A 111 8.72 9.26 21.92
CA GLY A 111 7.28 9.46 22.03
C GLY A 111 6.45 8.52 21.18
N CYS A 112 5.33 9.01 20.70
CA CYS A 112 4.36 8.26 19.94
C CYS A 112 4.00 9.00 18.65
N LEU A 113 3.91 8.27 17.55
CA LEU A 113 3.46 8.75 16.24
C LEU A 113 2.23 7.95 15.83
N VAL A 114 1.15 8.64 15.47
CA VAL A 114 -0.10 8.01 15.03
C VAL A 114 -0.42 8.49 13.62
N LEU A 115 -0.69 7.52 12.73
CA LEU A 115 -0.98 7.80 11.33
C LEU A 115 -2.48 8.02 11.11
N GLU A 116 -2.82 8.64 9.97
CA GLU A 116 -4.21 8.85 9.53
C GLU A 116 -4.97 7.51 9.45
N PRO A 117 -6.25 7.51 9.81
CA PRO A 117 -7.06 6.30 9.77
C PRO A 117 -7.37 5.86 8.34
N THR A 118 -7.46 4.54 8.16
CA THR A 118 -7.88 3.90 6.92
C THR A 118 -8.94 2.84 7.20
N TYR A 119 -9.81 2.55 6.22
CA TYR A 119 -10.71 1.39 6.25
C TYR A 119 -10.09 0.15 5.61
N LYS A 120 -8.92 0.29 4.99
CA LYS A 120 -8.14 -0.84 4.53
C LYS A 120 -7.59 -1.64 5.71
N TYR A 121 -7.21 -2.87 5.43
CA TYR A 121 -6.47 -3.69 6.39
C TYR A 121 -5.01 -3.22 6.44
N ILE A 122 -4.39 -3.36 7.59
CA ILE A 122 -2.98 -3.02 7.79
C ILE A 122 -2.22 -4.31 8.08
N ILE A 123 -1.27 -4.63 7.20
CA ILE A 123 -0.36 -5.75 7.36
C ILE A 123 0.94 -5.21 7.98
N LEU A 124 1.34 -5.78 9.13
CA LEU A 124 2.68 -5.55 9.68
C LEU A 124 3.58 -6.68 9.18
N ALA A 125 4.55 -6.35 8.34
CA ALA A 125 5.50 -7.31 7.77
C ALA A 125 6.88 -7.14 8.42
N ASP A 126 7.44 -8.24 8.94
CA ASP A 126 8.85 -8.32 9.30
C ASP A 126 9.68 -8.51 8.01
N VAL A 127 10.34 -7.43 7.58
CA VAL A 127 11.11 -7.42 6.32
C VAL A 127 12.28 -8.42 6.37
N GLY A 128 12.88 -8.62 7.54
CA GLY A 128 13.98 -9.58 7.70
C GLY A 128 13.60 -11.02 7.36
N LYS A 129 12.32 -11.40 7.52
CA LYS A 129 11.82 -12.74 7.16
C LYS A 129 11.69 -13.00 5.66
N TRP A 130 11.97 -11.98 4.82
CA TRP A 130 11.97 -12.11 3.36
C TRP A 130 13.36 -12.40 2.78
N GLY A 131 14.34 -12.70 3.64
CA GLY A 131 15.72 -12.98 3.26
C GLY A 131 16.52 -11.74 2.91
N SER A 132 17.75 -11.94 2.44
CA SER A 132 18.70 -10.84 2.18
C SER A 132 18.28 -9.91 1.03
N ALA A 133 17.49 -10.40 0.09
CA ALA A 133 16.96 -9.60 -1.01
C ALA A 133 15.78 -8.71 -0.57
N GLY A 134 15.12 -9.05 0.54
CA GLY A 134 13.94 -8.35 1.04
C GLY A 134 12.68 -8.65 0.25
N MET A 135 11.72 -7.74 0.33
CA MET A 135 10.41 -7.85 -0.31
C MET A 135 10.15 -6.67 -1.25
N THR A 136 9.41 -6.92 -2.31
CA THR A 136 8.83 -5.88 -3.17
C THR A 136 7.34 -5.83 -2.93
N ILE A 137 6.80 -4.62 -2.80
CA ILE A 137 5.37 -4.37 -2.54
C ILE A 137 4.72 -3.72 -3.75
N GLU A 138 3.44 -3.96 -3.94
CA GLU A 138 2.63 -3.34 -4.98
C GLU A 138 2.49 -1.83 -4.75
N ASP A 139 2.28 -1.08 -5.83
CA ASP A 139 2.15 0.39 -5.80
C ASP A 139 1.01 0.84 -4.88
N GLY A 140 1.26 1.88 -4.10
CA GLY A 140 0.29 2.50 -3.20
C GLY A 140 0.01 1.75 -1.89
N MET A 141 0.71 0.64 -1.61
CA MET A 141 0.52 -0.12 -0.37
C MET A 141 1.39 0.35 0.80
N PHE A 142 2.46 1.09 0.53
CA PHE A 142 3.37 1.56 1.59
C PHE A 142 2.70 2.58 2.51
N LEU A 143 2.75 2.34 3.82
CA LEU A 143 2.27 3.26 4.83
C LEU A 143 3.40 3.77 5.73
N ALA A 144 4.20 2.86 6.29
CA ALA A 144 5.35 3.20 7.14
C ALA A 144 6.36 2.04 7.19
N CYS A 145 7.58 2.31 7.63
CA CYS A 145 8.55 1.28 8.03
C CYS A 145 9.54 1.81 9.08
N ASP A 146 10.23 0.89 9.75
CA ASP A 146 11.43 1.22 10.52
C ASP A 146 12.45 1.94 9.64
N ALA A 147 13.16 2.92 10.18
CA ALA A 147 14.22 3.63 9.44
C ALA A 147 15.40 2.72 9.04
N ASN A 148 15.58 1.59 9.72
CA ASN A 148 16.56 0.57 9.37
C ASN A 148 16.20 -0.20 8.08
N VAL A 149 14.95 -0.11 7.63
CA VAL A 149 14.49 -0.68 6.37
C VAL A 149 14.82 0.27 5.23
N LYS A 150 15.67 -0.18 4.33
CA LYS A 150 16.03 0.56 3.12
C LYS A 150 14.96 0.37 2.07
N SER A 151 14.44 1.46 1.54
CA SER A 151 13.47 1.45 0.44
C SER A 151 14.12 1.86 -0.88
N LYS A 152 13.76 1.16 -1.96
CA LYS A 152 14.21 1.46 -3.32
C LYS A 152 13.04 1.35 -4.29
N VAL A 153 12.86 2.38 -5.10
CA VAL A 153 11.88 2.35 -6.19
C VAL A 153 12.40 1.47 -7.32
N VAL A 154 11.59 0.51 -7.76
CA VAL A 154 11.90 -0.44 -8.84
C VAL A 154 10.91 -0.19 -9.97
N ALA A 155 11.44 0.16 -11.15
CA ALA A 155 10.62 0.31 -12.35
C ALA A 155 10.14 -1.06 -12.84
N ARG A 156 8.89 -1.15 -13.27
CA ARG A 156 8.35 -2.33 -13.96
C ARG A 156 9.04 -2.49 -15.33
N LYS A 157 9.63 -3.64 -15.59
CA LYS A 157 10.28 -3.95 -16.88
C LYS A 157 9.21 -4.36 -17.89
N ASN A 158 9.42 -3.96 -19.17
CA ASN A 158 8.68 -4.46 -20.34
C ASN A 158 7.23 -3.97 -20.54
N LEU A 159 6.84 -2.83 -19.96
CA LEU A 159 5.60 -2.19 -20.38
C LEU A 159 5.84 -1.33 -21.62
N SER A 160 5.18 -1.65 -22.74
CA SER A 160 5.12 -0.72 -23.87
C SER A 160 4.31 0.52 -23.46
N SER A 161 4.74 1.70 -23.87
CA SER A 161 4.10 2.99 -23.53
C SER A 161 2.60 3.08 -23.88
N ALA A 162 2.09 2.18 -24.70
CA ALA A 162 0.70 2.10 -25.12
C ALA A 162 -0.24 1.44 -24.06
N VAL A 163 0.31 0.73 -23.06
CA VAL A 163 -0.46 -0.03 -22.06
C VAL A 163 -0.53 0.71 -20.71
N LEU A 164 0.16 1.83 -20.58
CA LEU A 164 0.38 2.57 -19.32
C LEU A 164 -0.83 3.42 -18.85
N GLY A 165 -2.04 3.01 -19.15
CA GLY A 165 -3.23 3.85 -18.98
C GLY A 165 -3.66 4.17 -17.54
N SER A 166 -3.27 3.47 -16.49
CA SER A 166 -3.70 3.79 -15.10
C SER A 166 -2.98 3.02 -13.99
N GLU A 167 -2.08 2.11 -14.30
CA GLU A 167 -1.40 1.30 -13.28
C GLU A 167 -0.02 1.87 -12.98
N GLY A 168 0.38 1.86 -11.70
CA GLY A 168 1.66 2.39 -11.24
C GLY A 168 2.85 1.80 -12.01
N LEU A 169 3.76 2.69 -12.46
CA LEU A 169 4.96 2.33 -13.20
C LEU A 169 6.07 1.76 -12.32
N PHE A 170 5.90 1.86 -11.03
CA PHE A 170 6.94 1.62 -10.04
C PHE A 170 6.40 0.83 -8.87
N ASN A 171 7.21 -0.09 -8.40
CA ASN A 171 7.00 -0.80 -7.14
C ASN A 171 8.06 -0.33 -6.12
N LEU A 172 7.83 -0.58 -4.85
CA LEU A 172 8.79 -0.28 -3.79
C LEU A 172 9.40 -1.58 -3.26
N SER A 173 10.72 -1.71 -3.33
CA SER A 173 11.46 -2.79 -2.70
C SER A 173 11.93 -2.34 -1.32
N LEU A 174 11.71 -3.19 -0.31
CA LEU A 174 12.07 -3.01 1.09
C LEU A 174 13.11 -4.05 1.47
N GLN A 175 14.22 -3.64 2.07
CA GLN A 175 15.34 -4.52 2.43
C GLN A 175 15.91 -4.15 3.79
N GLY A 176 16.36 -5.12 4.56
CA GLY A 176 16.95 -4.95 5.88
C GLY A 176 16.14 -5.62 6.97
N ASN A 177 16.46 -5.29 8.23
CA ASN A 177 15.77 -5.80 9.40
C ASN A 177 14.90 -4.69 9.98
N GLY A 178 13.63 -4.98 10.19
CA GLY A 178 12.65 -4.05 10.72
C GLY A 178 11.25 -4.37 10.23
N VAL A 179 10.30 -3.58 10.69
CA VAL A 179 8.87 -3.73 10.40
C VAL A 179 8.47 -2.77 9.29
N ALA A 180 7.62 -3.23 8.39
CA ALA A 180 6.90 -2.38 7.44
C ALA A 180 5.39 -2.53 7.67
N ALA A 181 4.67 -1.41 7.65
CA ALA A 181 3.21 -1.35 7.68
C ALA A 181 2.70 -1.08 6.26
N LEU A 182 1.84 -1.96 5.77
CA LEU A 182 1.29 -1.94 4.42
C LEU A 182 -0.23 -1.87 4.47
N GLU A 183 -0.84 -1.07 3.60
CA GLU A 183 -2.28 -1.10 3.37
C GLU A 183 -2.66 -2.24 2.41
N SER A 184 -3.67 -3.02 2.78
CA SER A 184 -4.20 -4.11 1.96
C SER A 184 -5.72 -4.01 1.82
N ASN A 185 -6.26 -4.47 0.71
CA ASN A 185 -7.70 -4.54 0.47
C ASN A 185 -8.35 -5.77 1.14
N VAL A 186 -7.55 -6.74 1.56
CA VAL A 186 -8.00 -7.94 2.28
C VAL A 186 -7.17 -8.12 3.55
N PRO A 187 -7.71 -8.76 4.60
CA PRO A 187 -6.94 -9.05 5.81
C PRO A 187 -5.81 -10.05 5.51
N GLU A 188 -4.79 -10.04 6.37
CA GLU A 188 -3.57 -10.85 6.17
C GLU A 188 -3.85 -12.35 6.15
N ASP A 189 -4.81 -12.82 6.95
CA ASP A 189 -5.23 -14.22 7.05
C ASP A 189 -6.03 -14.73 5.85
N GLU A 190 -6.51 -13.84 4.99
CA GLU A 190 -7.15 -14.17 3.71
C GLU A 190 -6.16 -14.20 2.53
N LEU A 191 -4.91 -13.76 2.72
CA LEU A 191 -3.92 -13.75 1.64
C LEU A 191 -3.48 -15.17 1.30
N ILE A 192 -3.42 -15.46 0.00
CA ILE A 192 -2.84 -16.69 -0.52
C ILE A 192 -1.33 -16.51 -0.61
N GLU A 193 -0.56 -17.37 0.05
CA GLU A 193 0.89 -17.44 -0.10
C GLU A 193 1.24 -18.51 -1.12
N VAL A 194 1.92 -18.11 -2.22
CA VAL A 194 2.45 -19.01 -3.23
C VAL A 194 3.97 -19.07 -3.06
N ILE A 195 4.50 -20.27 -2.82
CA ILE A 195 5.93 -20.53 -2.70
C ILE A 195 6.43 -21.09 -4.03
N LEU A 196 7.42 -20.43 -4.61
CA LEU A 196 8.06 -20.82 -5.86
C LEU A 196 9.43 -21.44 -5.56
N GLU A 197 9.69 -22.61 -6.14
CA GLU A 197 10.95 -23.34 -6.07
C GLU A 197 11.52 -23.54 -7.49
N ASN A 198 12.16 -22.50 -8.03
CA ASN A 198 12.58 -22.41 -9.42
C ASN A 198 11.40 -22.60 -10.38
N ASP A 199 10.30 -21.89 -10.11
CA ASP A 199 9.02 -22.05 -10.77
C ASP A 199 8.48 -20.69 -11.26
N GLU A 200 7.31 -20.70 -11.87
CA GLU A 200 6.64 -19.54 -12.46
C GLU A 200 5.19 -19.41 -11.95
N LEU A 201 4.82 -18.20 -11.55
CA LEU A 201 3.44 -17.80 -11.25
C LEU A 201 2.99 -16.72 -12.23
N LYS A 202 1.83 -16.92 -12.84
CA LYS A 202 1.15 -15.92 -13.68
C LYS A 202 -0.13 -15.45 -13.01
N ILE A 203 -0.30 -14.12 -12.94
CA ILE A 203 -1.46 -13.49 -12.32
C ILE A 203 -2.06 -12.51 -13.32
N ASP A 204 -3.35 -12.66 -13.62
CA ASP A 204 -4.12 -11.66 -14.35
C ASP A 204 -4.50 -10.52 -13.38
N GLY A 205 -4.23 -9.28 -13.78
CA GLY A 205 -4.46 -8.09 -12.97
C GLY A 205 -3.55 -7.97 -11.74
N ASN A 206 -3.91 -7.09 -10.81
CA ASN A 206 -3.11 -6.67 -9.65
C ASN A 206 -3.56 -7.38 -8.35
N LEU A 207 -3.46 -8.71 -8.33
CA LEU A 207 -3.76 -9.48 -7.12
C LEU A 207 -2.58 -9.58 -6.16
N ALA A 208 -1.34 -9.47 -6.65
CA ALA A 208 -0.16 -9.57 -5.80
C ALA A 208 -0.07 -8.36 -4.86
N VAL A 209 0.12 -8.65 -3.58
CA VAL A 209 0.31 -7.66 -2.50
C VAL A 209 1.79 -7.38 -2.31
N CYS A 210 2.58 -8.44 -2.21
CA CYS A 210 4.03 -8.35 -2.09
C CYS A 210 4.69 -9.68 -2.48
N TRP A 211 5.98 -9.62 -2.80
CA TRP A 211 6.76 -10.78 -3.23
C TRP A 211 8.24 -10.65 -2.87
N SER A 212 8.95 -11.75 -2.88
CA SER A 212 10.40 -11.78 -2.67
C SER A 212 11.11 -10.98 -3.75
N SER A 213 11.98 -10.03 -3.36
CA SER A 213 12.64 -9.12 -4.30
C SER A 213 13.64 -9.81 -5.25
N ASN A 214 14.02 -11.05 -4.99
CA ASN A 214 14.85 -11.86 -5.88
C ASN A 214 14.06 -12.59 -6.98
N LEU A 215 12.74 -12.56 -6.97
CA LEU A 215 11.94 -13.05 -8.08
C LEU A 215 12.09 -12.11 -9.28
N GLU A 216 12.24 -12.69 -10.46
CA GLU A 216 12.13 -11.95 -11.71
C GLU A 216 10.65 -11.61 -11.95
N PHE A 217 10.34 -10.31 -12.02
CA PHE A 217 9.01 -9.81 -12.30
C PHE A 217 8.97 -9.20 -13.71
N THR A 218 8.04 -9.69 -14.54
CA THR A 218 7.78 -9.18 -15.88
C THR A 218 6.28 -9.07 -16.14
N VAL A 219 5.90 -8.23 -17.10
CA VAL A 219 4.53 -8.17 -17.62
C VAL A 219 4.56 -8.74 -19.03
N GLU A 220 3.81 -9.80 -19.27
CA GLU A 220 3.83 -10.57 -20.51
C GLU A 220 2.42 -10.75 -21.07
N ARG A 221 2.31 -11.15 -22.32
CA ARG A 221 1.03 -11.60 -22.86
C ARG A 221 0.66 -12.96 -22.28
N SER A 222 -0.63 -13.16 -22.02
CA SER A 222 -1.14 -14.45 -21.48
C SER A 222 -0.82 -15.64 -22.37
N THR A 223 -0.68 -15.40 -23.69
CA THR A 223 -0.33 -16.43 -24.69
C THR A 223 0.80 -15.98 -25.63
N LYS A 224 1.47 -16.96 -26.25
CA LYS A 224 2.61 -16.71 -27.18
C LYS A 224 2.19 -16.03 -28.49
N THR A 225 0.91 -16.01 -28.84
CA THR A 225 0.42 -15.47 -30.11
C THR A 225 -0.64 -14.37 -29.87
N LEU A 226 -0.68 -13.38 -30.77
CA LEU A 226 -1.69 -12.32 -30.76
C LEU A 226 -3.11 -12.89 -30.87
N VAL A 227 -3.30 -13.91 -31.71
CA VAL A 227 -4.57 -14.59 -31.91
C VAL A 227 -4.98 -15.37 -30.66
N GLY A 228 -4.05 -16.07 -30.03
CA GLY A 228 -4.30 -16.77 -28.78
C GLY A 228 -4.71 -15.83 -27.64
N SER A 229 -4.06 -14.68 -27.50
CA SER A 229 -4.42 -13.66 -26.49
C SER A 229 -5.80 -13.04 -26.75
N ALA A 230 -6.18 -12.87 -28.02
CA ALA A 230 -7.53 -12.40 -28.39
C ALA A 230 -8.62 -13.45 -28.12
N VAL A 231 -8.28 -14.74 -28.26
CA VAL A 231 -9.21 -15.86 -28.05
C VAL A 231 -9.37 -16.20 -26.56
N SER A 232 -8.28 -16.09 -25.75
CA SER A 232 -8.37 -16.29 -24.30
C SER A 232 -9.12 -15.17 -23.56
N GLY A 233 -9.26 -13.99 -24.20
CA GLY A 233 -9.86 -12.81 -23.56
C GLY A 233 -8.97 -12.14 -22.53
N GLU A 234 -7.80 -12.72 -22.22
CA GLU A 234 -6.83 -12.21 -21.27
C GLU A 234 -5.73 -11.45 -22.01
N GLY A 235 -5.45 -10.22 -21.59
CA GLY A 235 -4.50 -9.35 -22.25
C GLY A 235 -3.06 -9.58 -21.79
N LEU A 236 -2.69 -8.88 -20.74
CA LEU A 236 -1.38 -8.92 -20.11
C LEU A 236 -1.50 -9.57 -18.74
N VAL A 237 -0.48 -10.36 -18.38
CA VAL A 237 -0.38 -11.01 -17.07
C VAL A 237 0.93 -10.60 -16.38
N ASN A 238 0.87 -10.46 -15.08
CA ASN A 238 2.04 -10.32 -14.23
C ASN A 238 2.68 -11.69 -14.02
N VAL A 239 3.98 -11.80 -14.27
CA VAL A 239 4.72 -13.05 -14.22
C VAL A 239 5.85 -12.95 -13.22
N TYR A 240 5.90 -13.89 -12.30
CA TYR A 240 6.91 -14.00 -11.24
C TYR A 240 7.67 -15.31 -11.45
N ARG A 241 9.02 -15.26 -11.57
CA ARG A 241 9.88 -16.43 -11.82
C ARG A 241 11.00 -16.52 -10.81
N GLY A 242 11.34 -17.74 -10.44
CA GLY A 242 12.49 -18.07 -9.63
C GLY A 242 12.15 -18.81 -8.35
N THR A 243 12.94 -18.58 -7.30
CA THR A 243 12.73 -19.17 -5.96
C THR A 243 12.43 -18.08 -4.97
N GLY A 244 11.27 -18.15 -4.32
CA GLY A 244 10.78 -17.14 -3.39
C GLY A 244 9.31 -17.32 -3.10
N ARG A 245 8.64 -16.28 -2.64
CA ARG A 245 7.20 -16.33 -2.33
C ARG A 245 6.47 -15.09 -2.83
N VAL A 246 5.19 -15.26 -3.11
CA VAL A 246 4.27 -14.20 -3.51
C VAL A 246 3.05 -14.27 -2.58
N LEU A 247 2.69 -13.15 -1.94
CA LEU A 247 1.42 -12.99 -1.24
C LEU A 247 0.44 -12.30 -2.18
N MET A 248 -0.75 -12.87 -2.33
CA MET A 248 -1.75 -12.34 -3.25
C MET A 248 -3.16 -12.37 -2.65
N CYS A 249 -4.00 -11.43 -3.08
CA CYS A 249 -5.43 -11.44 -2.77
C CYS A 249 -6.10 -12.65 -3.44
N PRO A 250 -7.09 -13.30 -2.78
CA PRO A 250 -7.82 -14.42 -3.36
C PRO A 250 -8.70 -14.02 -4.54
N VAL A 251 -9.17 -12.77 -4.55
CA VAL A 251 -10.02 -12.20 -5.60
C VAL A 251 -9.64 -10.73 -5.83
N ALA A 252 -9.94 -10.21 -7.00
CA ALA A 252 -9.81 -8.78 -7.25
C ALA A 252 -10.77 -7.99 -6.34
N PRO A 253 -10.33 -6.83 -5.79
CA PRO A 253 -11.22 -5.97 -5.01
C PRO A 253 -12.46 -5.62 -5.83
N THR A 254 -13.64 -5.78 -5.23
CA THR A 254 -14.89 -5.36 -5.87
C THR A 254 -14.90 -3.84 -5.91
N THR A 255 -14.79 -3.26 -7.09
CA THR A 255 -15.09 -1.84 -7.30
C THR A 255 -16.54 -1.60 -6.93
N SER A 256 -16.80 -0.68 -6.01
CA SER A 256 -18.16 -0.42 -5.58
C SER A 256 -19.01 0.00 -6.79
N LEU A 257 -20.23 -0.51 -6.89
CA LEU A 257 -21.21 -0.07 -7.91
C LEU A 257 -21.38 1.46 -7.92
N PHE A 258 -21.11 2.13 -6.80
CA PHE A 258 -21.12 3.59 -6.64
C PHE A 258 -19.96 4.30 -7.35
N GLU A 259 -18.76 3.71 -7.41
CA GLU A 259 -17.65 4.28 -8.18
C GLU A 259 -17.89 4.10 -9.69
N SER A 260 -18.46 2.98 -10.11
CA SER A 260 -18.80 2.74 -11.51
C SER A 260 -19.93 3.66 -12.00
N THR A 261 -20.95 3.93 -11.17
CA THR A 261 -22.03 4.87 -11.50
C THR A 261 -21.54 6.32 -11.56
N ASN A 262 -20.65 6.75 -10.66
CA ASN A 262 -20.07 8.08 -10.72
C ASN A 262 -19.15 8.26 -11.93
N SER A 263 -18.39 7.25 -12.33
CA SER A 263 -17.57 7.29 -13.54
C SER A 263 -18.40 7.28 -14.82
N MET A 264 -19.52 6.56 -14.84
CA MET A 264 -20.49 6.58 -15.96
C MET A 264 -21.25 7.90 -16.04
N ALA A 265 -21.67 8.47 -14.90
CA ALA A 265 -22.32 9.77 -14.86
C ALA A 265 -21.36 10.90 -15.28
N ALA A 266 -20.10 10.87 -14.86
CA ALA A 266 -19.08 11.82 -15.30
C ALA A 266 -18.77 11.71 -16.80
N LYS A 267 -18.72 10.49 -17.36
CA LYS A 267 -18.57 10.24 -18.81
C LYS A 267 -19.79 10.66 -19.61
N ALA A 268 -20.99 10.51 -19.07
CA ALA A 268 -22.25 10.97 -19.69
C ALA A 268 -22.33 12.51 -19.70
N ALA A 269 -21.96 13.17 -18.60
CA ALA A 269 -21.93 14.62 -18.50
C ALA A 269 -20.89 15.25 -19.46
N ALA A 270 -19.71 14.64 -19.59
CA ALA A 270 -18.69 15.08 -20.53
C ALA A 270 -19.11 14.91 -22.01
N LYS A 271 -19.94 13.90 -22.34
CA LYS A 271 -20.51 13.74 -23.68
C LYS A 271 -21.60 14.75 -23.98
N SER A 272 -22.44 15.14 -23.02
CA SER A 272 -23.50 16.11 -23.22
C SER A 272 -22.98 17.54 -23.41
N SER A 273 -21.87 17.91 -22.76
CA SER A 273 -21.26 19.24 -22.95
C SER A 273 -20.63 19.45 -24.33
N ASN A 274 -20.24 18.39 -25.04
CA ASN A 274 -19.69 18.47 -26.39
C ASN A 274 -20.75 18.51 -27.51
N THR A 275 -22.04 18.35 -27.19
CA THR A 275 -23.14 18.33 -28.18
C THR A 275 -23.87 19.67 -28.30
N PHE A 276 -23.61 20.64 -27.42
CA PHE A 276 -24.19 21.98 -27.43
C PHE A 276 -23.26 23.10 -27.90
N GLY A 277 -22.12 22.75 -28.52
CA GLY A 277 -21.13 23.68 -29.06
C GLY A 277 -20.92 23.50 -30.56
N LYS A 278 -21.99 23.53 -31.35
CA LYS A 278 -21.94 23.75 -32.79
C LYS A 278 -23.08 24.65 -33.19
#